data_e5e847baeb0a97c682d37c337ff7eba2
#
_entry.id   e5e847baeb0a97c682d37c337ff7eba2
#
_cell.length_a   1.000
_cell.length_b   1.000
_cell.length_c   1.000
_cell.angle_alpha   90.00
_cell.angle_beta   90.00
_cell.angle_gamma   90.00
#
_symmetry.space_group_name_H-M   'P 1'
#
loop_
_entity.id
_entity.type
_entity.pdbx_description
1 polymer ?
#
loop_
_entity_poly.entity_id
_entity_poly.type
_entity_poly.pdbx_seq_one_letter_code
_entity_poly.pdbx_strand_id
1 'polypeptide(L)'
;MPGSATLSIIARTEIEYLAPIDYRRTPLDIEVWIGRLGGADIDVCYEIRSPVGIEPDELFARATTRVVLCDSQTMKPRRLSTGERLAWKPYVEEALVFTRR
;
A
#
# COMPACT_ATOMS: atom_id res chain seq x y z
N MET A 1 -2.03 11.56 28.83
CA MET A 1 -1.77 11.72 28.11
C MET A 1 -1.71 11.17 27.49
N PRO A 2 -1.96 11.60 27.03
CA PRO A 2 -2.07 10.82 26.02
C PRO A 2 -0.85 10.18 25.76
N GLY A 3 -0.88 9.12 25.30
CA GLY A 3 0.25 8.41 24.87
C GLY A 3 0.93 9.16 23.76
N SER A 4 2.04 8.66 23.35
CA SER A 4 2.76 9.20 22.24
C SER A 4 1.98 9.00 20.96
N ALA A 5 2.21 9.88 20.02
CA ALA A 5 1.64 9.74 18.69
C ALA A 5 2.29 8.57 17.95
N THR A 6 1.61 8.08 16.94
CA THR A 6 2.13 7.04 16.08
C THR A 6 2.75 7.69 14.84
N LEU A 7 3.94 7.23 14.48
CA LEU A 7 4.58 7.59 13.23
C LEU A 7 4.50 6.42 12.27
N SER A 8 4.34 6.73 10.99
CA SER A 8 4.39 5.74 9.94
C SER A 8 5.70 5.89 9.20
N ILE A 9 6.46 4.81 9.11
CA ILE A 9 7.76 4.82 8.44
C ILE A 9 7.70 3.83 7.29
N ILE A 10 8.12 4.27 6.11
CA ILE A 10 8.22 3.38 4.96
C ILE A 10 9.50 2.58 5.10
N ALA A 11 9.36 1.28 5.29
CA ALA A 11 10.50 0.38 5.47
C ALA A 11 10.98 -0.20 4.16
N ARG A 12 10.07 -0.37 3.19
CA ARG A 12 10.40 -1.01 1.93
C ARG A 12 9.36 -0.64 0.89
N THR A 13 9.80 -0.45 -0.34
CA THR A 13 8.90 -0.28 -1.48
C THR A 13 9.41 -1.14 -2.62
N GLU A 14 8.50 -1.88 -3.24
CA GLU A 14 8.81 -2.68 -4.42
C GLU A 14 7.86 -2.26 -5.52
N ILE A 15 8.39 -1.90 -6.69
CA ILE A 15 7.60 -1.42 -7.81
C ILE A 15 7.94 -2.23 -9.04
N GLU A 16 6.92 -2.64 -9.77
CA GLU A 16 7.10 -3.29 -11.05
C GLU A 16 6.41 -2.45 -12.11
N TYR A 17 7.17 -1.99 -13.09
CA TYR A 17 6.64 -1.22 -14.22
C TYR A 17 6.33 -2.19 -15.35
N LEU A 18 5.09 -2.19 -15.82
CA LEU A 18 4.62 -3.17 -16.79
C LEU A 18 4.43 -2.56 -18.17
N ALA A 19 4.12 -1.26 -18.24
CA ALA A 19 3.94 -0.55 -19.49
C ALA A 19 4.27 0.93 -19.29
N PRO A 20 4.73 1.63 -20.35
CA PRO A 20 5.00 3.06 -20.24
C PRO A 20 3.71 3.82 -19.95
N ILE A 21 3.82 4.86 -19.13
CA ILE A 21 2.72 5.76 -18.86
C ILE A 21 2.94 7.00 -19.70
N ASP A 22 2.09 7.18 -20.72
CA ASP A 22 2.17 8.34 -21.56
C ASP A 22 1.56 9.55 -20.89
N TYR A 23 1.97 10.74 -21.31
CA TYR A 23 1.30 11.95 -20.88
C TYR A 23 -0.15 11.92 -21.36
N ARG A 24 -1.08 12.11 -20.44
CA ARG A 24 -2.50 12.04 -20.73
C ARG A 24 -3.23 13.17 -20.06
N ARG A 25 -4.33 13.58 -20.70
CA ARG A 25 -5.22 14.54 -20.10
C ARG A 25 -6.21 13.87 -19.15
N THR A 26 -6.54 12.60 -19.38
CA THR A 26 -7.43 11.86 -18.51
C THR A 26 -6.65 11.32 -17.32
N PRO A 27 -7.23 11.36 -16.13
CA PRO A 27 -6.55 10.81 -14.95
C PRO A 27 -6.42 9.30 -15.06
N LEU A 28 -5.40 8.77 -14.39
CA LEU A 28 -5.22 7.33 -14.25
C LEU A 28 -5.97 6.87 -13.01
N ASP A 29 -6.40 5.60 -13.01
CA ASP A 29 -7.01 4.99 -11.85
C ASP A 29 -5.92 4.33 -11.01
N ILE A 30 -5.98 4.55 -9.71
CA ILE A 30 -5.08 3.90 -8.77
C ILE A 30 -5.94 3.09 -7.80
N GLU A 31 -5.73 1.77 -7.80
CA GLU A 31 -6.37 0.89 -6.84
C GLU A 31 -5.42 0.68 -5.67
N VAL A 32 -5.94 0.74 -4.46
CA VAL A 32 -5.14 0.61 -3.24
C VAL A 32 -5.82 -0.38 -2.32
N TRP A 33 -5.06 -1.34 -1.78
CA TRP A 33 -5.59 -2.27 -0.79
C TRP A 33 -4.47 -2.70 0.15
N ILE A 34 -4.83 -3.43 1.19
CA ILE A 34 -3.86 -3.98 2.14
C ILE A 34 -3.61 -5.43 1.76
N GLY A 35 -2.36 -5.75 1.45
CA GLY A 35 -1.99 -7.12 1.11
C GLY A 35 -1.64 -7.97 2.32
N ARG A 36 -1.31 -7.33 3.44
CA ARG A 36 -0.94 -8.05 4.66
C ARG A 36 -1.03 -7.13 5.86
N LEU A 37 -1.63 -7.64 6.93
CA LEU A 37 -1.58 -6.99 8.24
C LEU A 37 -0.58 -7.76 9.09
N GLY A 38 0.54 -7.14 9.43
CA GLY A 38 1.54 -7.75 10.30
C GLY A 38 1.32 -7.39 11.75
N GLY A 39 2.29 -7.73 12.59
CA GLY A 39 2.22 -7.40 14.02
C GLY A 39 2.36 -5.91 14.28
N ALA A 40 3.27 -5.25 13.59
CA ALA A 40 3.55 -3.82 13.75
C ALA A 40 3.69 -3.13 12.39
N ASP A 41 3.32 -3.80 11.31
CA ASP A 41 3.46 -3.26 9.97
C ASP A 41 2.30 -3.68 9.09
N ILE A 42 2.17 -3.02 7.96
CA ILE A 42 1.20 -3.37 6.94
C ILE A 42 1.88 -3.28 5.58
N ASP A 43 1.42 -4.11 4.65
CA ASP A 43 1.81 -4.00 3.25
C ASP A 43 0.66 -3.37 2.49
N VAL A 44 0.91 -2.19 1.93
CA VAL A 44 -0.07 -1.48 1.13
C VAL A 44 0.24 -1.73 -0.34
N CYS A 45 -0.74 -2.24 -1.06
CA CYS A 45 -0.59 -2.61 -2.46
C CYS A 45 -1.29 -1.59 -3.34
N TYR A 46 -0.69 -1.32 -4.50
CA TYR A 46 -1.21 -0.35 -5.46
C TYR A 46 -1.16 -0.94 -6.85
N GLU A 47 -2.17 -0.60 -7.67
CA GLU A 47 -2.11 -0.84 -9.10
C GLU A 47 -2.49 0.45 -9.80
N ILE A 48 -1.70 0.85 -10.80
CA ILE A 48 -1.96 2.04 -11.61
C ILE A 48 -2.45 1.56 -12.97
N ARG A 49 -3.67 1.92 -13.30
CA ARG A 49 -4.37 1.43 -14.49
C ARG A 49 -4.89 2.57 -15.34
N SER A 50 -5.25 2.25 -16.58
CA SER A 50 -6.02 3.14 -17.41
C SER A 50 -7.37 3.41 -16.74
N PRO A 51 -8.00 4.58 -17.06
CA PRO A 51 -9.28 4.91 -16.43
C PRO A 51 -10.35 3.86 -16.69
N VAL A 52 -11.24 3.68 -15.73
CA VAL A 52 -12.35 2.73 -15.86
C VAL A 52 -13.21 3.14 -17.05
N GLY A 53 -13.56 2.14 -17.87
CA GLY A 53 -14.40 2.37 -19.05
C GLY A 53 -13.67 2.82 -20.28
N ILE A 54 -12.37 3.05 -20.20
CA ILE A 54 -11.54 3.45 -21.34
C ILE A 54 -10.82 2.21 -21.85
N GLU A 55 -10.95 1.96 -23.15
CA GLU A 55 -10.26 0.84 -23.78
C GLU A 55 -8.98 1.33 -24.46
N PRO A 56 -7.94 0.52 -24.46
CA PRO A 56 -7.83 -0.78 -23.80
C PRO A 56 -7.59 -0.62 -22.29
N ASP A 57 -8.07 -1.59 -21.52
CA ASP A 57 -7.77 -1.65 -20.10
C ASP A 57 -6.32 -2.08 -19.93
N GLU A 58 -5.53 -1.21 -19.34
CA GLU A 58 -4.09 -1.42 -19.28
C GLU A 58 -3.59 -1.26 -17.85
N LEU A 59 -2.75 -2.19 -17.39
CA LEU A 59 -2.08 -2.09 -16.10
C LEU A 59 -0.67 -1.55 -16.35
N PHE A 60 -0.39 -0.37 -15.84
CA PHE A 60 0.90 0.31 -16.08
C PHE A 60 1.96 -0.05 -15.06
N ALA A 61 1.57 -0.15 -13.80
CA ALA A 61 2.51 -0.43 -12.73
C ALA A 61 1.78 -1.00 -11.53
N ARG A 62 2.52 -1.71 -10.71
CA ARG A 62 2.01 -2.18 -9.42
C ARG A 62 3.12 -2.08 -8.41
N ALA A 63 2.75 -1.87 -7.16
CA ALA A 63 3.72 -1.63 -6.10
C ALA A 63 3.19 -2.13 -4.76
N THR A 64 4.12 -2.49 -3.90
CA THR A 64 3.83 -2.78 -2.51
C THR A 64 4.75 -1.94 -1.64
N THR A 65 4.18 -1.25 -0.67
CA THR A 65 4.94 -0.47 0.30
C THR A 65 4.71 -1.06 1.68
N ARG A 66 5.80 -1.40 2.36
CA ARG A 66 5.72 -1.84 3.75
C ARG A 66 5.82 -0.64 4.66
N VAL A 67 4.79 -0.43 5.44
CA VAL A 67 4.71 0.68 6.38
C VAL A 67 4.80 0.11 7.79
N VAL A 68 5.75 0.61 8.57
CA VAL A 68 5.93 0.19 9.95
C VAL A 68 5.38 1.29 10.85
N LEU A 69 4.56 0.90 11.83
CA LEU A 69 4.04 1.82 12.82
C LEU A 69 5.00 1.88 13.99
N CYS A 70 5.39 3.08 14.35
CA CYS A 70 6.35 3.31 15.43
C CYS A 70 5.76 4.24 16.47
N ASP A 71 6.21 4.06 17.71
CA ASP A 71 5.93 5.00 18.77
C ASP A 71 6.78 6.24 18.55
N SER A 72 6.19 7.44 18.57
CA SER A 72 6.89 8.67 18.26
C SER A 72 7.94 9.06 19.30
N GLN A 73 7.81 8.58 20.52
CA GLN A 73 8.76 8.91 21.58
C GLN A 73 9.96 7.97 21.59
N THR A 74 9.72 6.67 21.42
CA THR A 74 10.79 5.68 21.48
C THR A 74 11.37 5.35 20.12
N MET A 75 10.64 5.69 19.04
CA MET A 75 11.00 5.35 17.66
C MET A 75 11.08 3.85 17.43
N LYS A 76 10.43 3.07 18.27
CA LYS A 76 10.39 1.61 18.13
C LYS A 76 9.07 1.18 17.51
N PRO A 77 9.07 0.05 16.78
CA PRO A 77 7.82 -0.47 16.24
C PRO A 77 6.82 -0.73 17.36
N ARG A 78 5.57 -0.39 17.11
CA ARG A 78 4.49 -0.71 18.03
C ARG A 78 3.49 -1.62 17.35
N ARG A 79 2.92 -2.53 18.11
CA ARG A 79 1.97 -3.49 17.57
C ARG A 79 0.66 -2.80 17.21
N LEU A 80 0.02 -3.30 16.16
CA LEU A 80 -1.31 -2.84 15.80
C LEU A 80 -2.28 -3.22 16.92
N SER A 81 -3.15 -2.28 17.26
CA SER A 81 -4.18 -2.53 18.26
C SER A 81 -5.28 -3.39 17.64
N THR A 82 -6.11 -4.00 18.51
CA THR A 82 -7.27 -4.75 18.06
C THR A 82 -8.21 -3.88 17.24
N GLY A 83 -8.41 -2.63 17.66
CA GLY A 83 -9.26 -1.69 16.95
C GLY A 83 -8.74 -1.38 15.55
N GLU A 84 -7.42 -1.19 15.42
CA GLU A 84 -6.80 -0.95 14.12
C GLU A 84 -6.96 -2.15 13.20
N ARG A 85 -6.77 -3.36 13.72
CA ARG A 85 -6.95 -4.57 12.91
C ARG A 85 -8.38 -4.70 12.42
N LEU A 86 -9.35 -4.43 13.29
CA LEU A 86 -10.75 -4.50 12.91
C LEU A 86 -11.10 -3.44 11.88
N ALA A 87 -10.56 -2.23 12.02
CA ALA A 87 -10.82 -1.13 11.09
C ALA A 87 -10.24 -1.41 9.70
N TRP A 88 -9.06 -2.04 9.64
CA TRP A 88 -8.37 -2.24 8.37
C TRP A 88 -8.66 -3.57 7.70
N LYS A 89 -9.20 -4.53 8.44
CA LYS A 89 -9.48 -5.86 7.90
C LYS A 89 -10.33 -5.86 6.63
N PRO A 90 -11.36 -5.01 6.49
CA PRO A 90 -12.16 -4.99 5.26
C PRO A 90 -11.37 -4.62 4.01
N TYR A 91 -10.21 -3.98 4.15
CA TYR A 91 -9.39 -3.57 3.01
C TYR A 91 -8.31 -4.58 2.66
N VAL A 92 -8.26 -5.70 3.38
CA VAL A 92 -7.26 -6.74 3.10
C VAL A 92 -7.72 -7.59 1.93
N GLU A 93 -6.85 -7.70 0.93
CA GLU A 93 -7.07 -8.55 -0.24
C GLU A 93 -5.78 -9.28 -0.53
N GLU A 94 -5.79 -10.07 -1.59
CA GLU A 94 -4.63 -10.89 -1.92
C GLU A 94 -3.40 -10.03 -2.19
N ALA A 95 -2.28 -10.40 -1.60
CA ALA A 95 -1.04 -9.68 -1.79
C ALA A 95 -0.54 -9.83 -3.23
N LEU A 96 0.17 -8.80 -3.71
CA LEU A 96 0.79 -8.85 -5.02
C LEU A 96 1.98 -9.79 -5.01
N VAL A 97 2.13 -10.51 -6.11
CA VAL A 97 3.31 -11.35 -6.36
C VAL A 97 4.04 -10.74 -7.56
N PHE A 98 5.27 -10.32 -7.34
CA PHE A 98 6.06 -9.65 -8.38
C PHE A 98 6.82 -10.67 -9.21
N THR A 99 6.90 -10.41 -10.50
CA THR A 99 7.67 -11.23 -11.41
C THR A 99 9.14 -11.00 -11.16
N ARG A 100 9.91 -12.08 -11.03
CA ARG A 100 11.36 -11.98 -10.89
C ARG A 100 12.03 -12.33 -12.20
N ARG A 101 13.14 -11.71 -12.43
CA ARG A 101 13.91 -11.95 -13.64
C ARG A 101 15.33 -12.38 -13.29
#